data_9b7f16475c48dbc254188ca02e513086
#
_entry.id   9b7f16475c48dbc254188ca02e513086
#
_cell.length_a   1.000
_cell.length_b   1.000
_cell.length_c   1.000
_cell.angle_alpha   90.00
_cell.angle_beta   90.00
_cell.angle_gamma   90.00
#
_symmetry.space_group_name_H-M   'P 1'
#
loop_
_entity.id
_entity.type
_entity.pdbx_description
1 polymer ?
#
loop_
_entity_poly.entity_id
_entity_poly.type
_entity_poly.pdbx_seq_one_letter_code
_entity_poly.pdbx_strand_id
1 'polypeptide(L)'
;MLNDELLERYSRQILLPEIDLVGQENIRRASVLVVGCGGLGSMVALFLAGAGVGNLTLVDADNVELSNLHRQLAFRESDINQPKAQALKNQLLALNSQITVTSALRHFGDDAETGAELLSD
;
A
#
# COMPACT_ATOMS: atom_id res chain seq x y z
N MET A 1 -15.72 8.11 -8.20
CA MET A 1 -15.64 9.44 -8.80
C MET A 1 -14.85 10.38 -7.89
N LEU A 2 -14.08 11.28 -8.47
CA LEU A 2 -13.28 12.22 -7.69
C LEU A 2 -14.16 13.33 -7.12
N ASN A 3 -14.02 13.58 -5.81
CA ASN A 3 -14.67 14.69 -5.14
C ASN A 3 -13.66 15.82 -4.88
N ASP A 4 -14.10 16.90 -4.26
CA ASP A 4 -13.26 18.08 -4.02
C ASP A 4 -12.01 17.75 -3.20
N GLU A 5 -12.13 16.92 -2.18
CA GLU A 5 -10.98 16.51 -1.37
C GLU A 5 -9.95 15.72 -2.19
N LEU A 6 -10.42 14.79 -3.02
CA LEU A 6 -9.53 13.99 -3.87
C LEU A 6 -8.89 14.85 -4.96
N LEU A 7 -9.63 15.81 -5.51
CA LEU A 7 -9.08 16.74 -6.49
C LEU A 7 -7.95 17.58 -5.87
N GLU A 8 -8.12 18.02 -4.64
CA GLU A 8 -7.09 18.77 -3.93
C GLU A 8 -5.88 17.86 -3.60
N ARG A 9 -6.15 16.68 -3.06
CA ARG A 9 -5.11 15.74 -2.66
C ARG A 9 -4.19 15.37 -3.82
N TYR A 10 -4.76 15.13 -4.99
CA TYR A 10 -4.01 14.68 -6.18
C TYR A 10 -3.79 15.78 -7.21
N SER A 11 -3.99 17.04 -6.84
CA SER A 11 -3.96 18.16 -7.78
C SER A 11 -2.66 18.25 -8.59
N ARG A 12 -1.52 17.97 -7.98
CA ARG A 12 -0.22 18.04 -8.66
C ARG A 12 -0.09 16.98 -9.76
N GLN A 13 -0.60 15.76 -9.52
CA GLN A 13 -0.58 14.69 -10.52
C GLN A 13 -1.58 14.95 -11.63
N ILE A 14 -2.76 15.44 -11.28
CA ILE A 14 -3.84 15.71 -12.23
C ILE A 14 -3.41 16.77 -13.25
N LEU A 15 -2.54 17.70 -12.87
CA LEU A 15 -2.02 18.71 -13.77
C LEU A 15 -1.11 18.15 -14.86
N LEU A 16 -0.59 16.93 -14.69
CA LEU A 16 0.22 16.29 -15.72
C LEU A 16 -0.68 15.79 -16.85
N PRO A 17 -0.42 16.16 -18.12
CA PRO A 17 -1.28 15.73 -19.24
C PRO A 17 -1.38 14.22 -19.38
N GLU A 18 -0.33 13.48 -18.98
CA GLU A 18 -0.27 12.02 -19.05
C GLU A 18 -1.21 11.37 -18.05
N ILE A 19 -1.58 12.07 -16.98
CA ILE A 19 -2.49 11.56 -15.94
C ILE A 19 -3.88 12.17 -16.15
N ASP A 20 -3.99 13.49 -15.94
CA ASP A 20 -5.26 14.20 -16.01
C ASP A 20 -6.33 13.56 -15.10
N LEU A 21 -7.57 13.98 -15.23
CA LEU A 21 -8.68 13.46 -14.42
C LEU A 21 -8.96 11.98 -14.74
N VAL A 22 -8.88 11.60 -16.00
CA VAL A 22 -9.13 10.20 -16.42
C VAL A 22 -8.06 9.28 -15.86
N GLY A 23 -6.80 9.66 -15.93
CA GLY A 23 -5.71 8.86 -15.37
C GLY A 23 -5.80 8.73 -13.87
N GLN A 24 -6.13 9.81 -13.16
CA GLN A 24 -6.29 9.75 -11.70
C GLN A 24 -7.45 8.84 -11.30
N GLU A 25 -8.56 8.85 -12.03
CA GLU A 25 -9.67 7.95 -11.76
C GLU A 25 -9.26 6.48 -12.02
N ASN A 26 -8.46 6.23 -13.04
CA ASN A 26 -7.93 4.89 -13.30
C ASN A 26 -7.00 4.43 -12.18
N ILE A 27 -6.16 5.31 -11.64
CA ILE A 27 -5.30 5.01 -10.49
C ILE A 27 -6.18 4.68 -9.27
N ARG A 28 -7.22 5.45 -9.01
CA ARG A 28 -8.14 5.22 -7.90
C ARG A 28 -8.82 3.85 -7.98
N ARG A 29 -9.12 3.38 -9.18
CA ARG A 29 -9.74 2.07 -9.41
C ARG A 29 -8.76 0.92 -9.43
N ALA A 30 -7.47 1.19 -9.52
CA ALA A 30 -6.45 0.15 -9.61
C ALA A 30 -6.38 -0.67 -8.33
N SER A 31 -6.07 -1.96 -8.50
CA SER A 31 -5.79 -2.89 -7.41
C SER A 31 -4.38 -3.40 -7.57
N VAL A 32 -3.55 -3.27 -6.54
CA VAL A 32 -2.15 -3.68 -6.56
C VAL A 32 -1.86 -4.60 -5.39
N LEU A 33 -1.19 -5.70 -5.68
CA LEU A 33 -0.70 -6.64 -4.69
C LEU A 33 0.79 -6.36 -4.44
N VAL A 34 1.15 -6.09 -3.20
CA VAL A 34 2.55 -5.89 -2.78
C VAL A 34 2.98 -7.11 -1.98
N VAL A 35 3.91 -7.87 -2.53
CA VAL A 35 4.45 -9.07 -1.89
C VAL A 35 5.79 -8.71 -1.25
N GLY A 36 5.86 -8.83 0.06
CA GLY A 36 7.01 -8.40 0.84
C GLY A 36 6.88 -6.95 1.28
N CYS A 37 6.87 -6.73 2.58
CA CYS A 37 6.70 -5.40 3.20
C CYS A 37 8.00 -4.92 3.88
N GLY A 38 9.15 -5.34 3.36
CA GLY A 38 10.46 -4.90 3.83
C GLY A 38 10.86 -3.54 3.27
N GLY A 39 12.18 -3.34 3.07
CA GLY A 39 12.72 -2.04 2.64
C GLY A 39 12.16 -1.55 1.32
N LEU A 40 12.19 -2.39 0.28
CA LEU A 40 11.70 -2.00 -1.04
C LEU A 40 10.17 -2.01 -1.11
N GLY A 41 9.54 -3.09 -0.64
CA GLY A 41 8.08 -3.23 -0.70
C GLY A 41 7.35 -2.15 0.09
N SER A 42 7.82 -1.81 1.28
CA SER A 42 7.21 -0.75 2.08
C SER A 42 7.32 0.62 1.40
N MET A 43 8.46 0.90 0.76
CA MET A 43 8.67 2.15 0.04
C MET A 43 7.74 2.26 -1.17
N VAL A 44 7.66 1.18 -1.97
CA VAL A 44 6.73 1.12 -3.12
C VAL A 44 5.30 1.34 -2.66
N ALA A 45 4.88 0.66 -1.59
CA ALA A 45 3.53 0.79 -1.06
C ALA A 45 3.22 2.23 -0.62
N LEU A 46 4.17 2.91 0.03
CA LEU A 46 4.01 4.32 0.43
C LEU A 46 3.77 5.21 -0.79
N PHE A 47 4.57 5.05 -1.85
CA PHE A 47 4.40 5.85 -3.08
C PHE A 47 3.07 5.55 -3.76
N LEU A 48 2.67 4.28 -3.84
CA LEU A 48 1.38 3.90 -4.43
C LEU A 48 0.21 4.49 -3.65
N ALA A 49 0.26 4.42 -2.33
CA ALA A 49 -0.77 4.99 -1.46
C ALA A 49 -0.84 6.52 -1.63
N GLY A 50 0.31 7.18 -1.66
CA GLY A 50 0.38 8.62 -1.86
C GLY A 50 -0.16 9.04 -3.22
N ALA A 51 0.08 8.25 -4.25
CA ALA A 51 -0.42 8.52 -5.61
C ALA A 51 -1.93 8.25 -5.76
N GLY A 52 -2.52 7.55 -4.80
CA GLY A 52 -3.98 7.32 -4.80
C GLY A 52 -4.41 6.01 -5.41
N VAL A 53 -3.52 5.01 -5.50
CA VAL A 53 -3.93 3.66 -5.88
C VAL A 53 -4.99 3.21 -4.87
N GLY A 54 -6.20 2.96 -5.35
CA GLY A 54 -7.36 2.84 -4.49
C GLY A 54 -7.46 1.55 -3.71
N ASN A 55 -6.79 0.50 -4.15
CA ASN A 55 -6.87 -0.82 -3.50
C ASN A 55 -5.47 -1.43 -3.44
N LEU A 56 -4.95 -1.58 -2.25
CA LEU A 56 -3.65 -2.20 -2.01
C LEU A 56 -3.82 -3.42 -1.11
N THR A 57 -3.22 -4.54 -1.53
CA THR A 57 -3.15 -5.75 -0.70
C THR A 57 -1.69 -5.99 -0.36
N LEU A 58 -1.39 -6.08 0.94
CA LEU A 58 -0.04 -6.25 1.46
C LEU A 58 0.12 -7.67 1.98
N VAL A 59 1.16 -8.36 1.55
CA VAL A 59 1.43 -9.75 1.95
C VAL A 59 2.83 -9.84 2.53
N ASP A 60 2.93 -10.28 3.78
CA ASP A 60 4.21 -10.55 4.43
C ASP A 60 3.97 -11.47 5.61
N ALA A 61 4.89 -12.38 5.89
CA ALA A 61 4.78 -13.31 7.00
C ALA A 61 5.59 -12.88 8.23
N ASP A 62 6.43 -11.87 8.09
CA ASP A 62 7.36 -11.46 9.16
C ASP A 62 6.79 -10.41 10.09
N ASN A 63 7.38 -10.31 11.27
CA ASN A 63 7.12 -9.23 12.21
C ASN A 63 8.19 -8.15 12.09
N VAL A 64 7.85 -6.94 12.50
CA VAL A 64 8.81 -5.83 12.57
C VAL A 64 9.81 -6.11 13.69
N GLU A 65 11.08 -5.93 13.40
CA GLU A 65 12.18 -6.10 14.34
C GLU A 65 12.97 -4.79 14.48
N LEU A 66 13.60 -4.61 15.65
CA LEU A 66 14.42 -3.43 15.88
C LEU A 66 15.49 -3.25 14.80
N SER A 67 16.09 -4.35 14.35
CA SER A 67 17.12 -4.33 13.28
C SER A 67 16.61 -3.88 11.92
N ASN A 68 15.30 -3.82 11.71
CA ASN A 68 14.71 -3.33 10.46
C ASN A 68 14.66 -1.80 10.38
N LEU A 69 14.60 -1.11 11.50
CA LEU A 69 14.21 0.30 11.55
C LEU A 69 15.18 1.25 10.86
N HIS A 70 16.47 0.88 10.74
CA HIS A 70 17.44 1.77 10.08
C HIS A 70 17.26 1.86 8.55
N ARG A 71 16.54 0.91 7.94
CA ARG A 71 16.33 0.87 6.49
C ARG A 71 14.87 0.69 6.06
N GLN A 72 14.00 0.24 6.96
CA GLN A 72 12.57 0.09 6.68
C GLN A 72 11.82 1.24 7.35
N LEU A 73 11.93 2.41 6.77
CA LEU A 73 11.54 3.68 7.38
C LEU A 73 10.03 3.87 7.53
N ALA A 74 9.23 3.00 6.92
CA ALA A 74 7.77 3.01 7.10
C ALA A 74 7.37 2.58 8.52
N PHE A 75 8.24 1.85 9.21
CA PHE A 75 7.94 1.33 10.55
C PHE A 75 8.47 2.25 11.64
N ARG A 76 7.82 2.18 12.80
CA ARG A 76 8.16 2.96 13.99
C ARG A 76 8.54 1.99 15.12
N GLU A 77 9.21 2.50 16.15
CA GLU A 77 9.56 1.68 17.32
C GLU A 77 8.32 1.01 17.92
N SER A 78 7.17 1.69 17.91
CA SER A 78 5.91 1.15 18.39
C SER A 78 5.40 -0.04 17.57
N ASP A 79 5.94 -0.25 16.37
CA ASP A 79 5.53 -1.35 15.50
C ASP A 79 6.31 -2.64 15.77
N ILE A 80 7.36 -2.59 16.58
CA ILE A 80 8.19 -3.77 16.88
C ILE A 80 7.31 -4.91 17.41
N ASN A 81 7.53 -6.11 16.88
CA ASN A 81 6.77 -7.34 17.15
C ASN A 81 5.37 -7.38 16.50
N GLN A 82 4.96 -6.33 15.79
CA GLN A 82 3.73 -6.35 15.01
C GLN A 82 3.99 -7.00 13.64
N PRO A 83 2.99 -7.65 13.04
CA PRO A 83 3.14 -8.13 11.66
C PRO A 83 3.46 -6.96 10.73
N LYS A 84 4.45 -7.12 9.87
CA LYS A 84 4.86 -6.05 8.93
C LYS A 84 3.71 -5.59 8.06
N ALA A 85 2.91 -6.53 7.54
CA ALA A 85 1.77 -6.18 6.68
C ALA A 85 0.75 -5.31 7.42
N GLN A 86 0.47 -5.62 8.68
CA GLN A 86 -0.47 -4.84 9.48
C GLN A 86 0.10 -3.47 9.86
N ALA A 87 1.36 -3.42 10.26
CA ALA A 87 2.02 -2.16 10.61
C ALA A 87 2.08 -1.23 9.39
N LEU A 88 2.43 -1.78 8.22
CA LEU A 88 2.46 -1.01 6.99
C LEU A 88 1.07 -0.51 6.60
N LYS A 89 0.05 -1.34 6.71
CA LYS A 89 -1.34 -0.92 6.47
C LYS A 89 -1.69 0.31 7.30
N ASN A 90 -1.35 0.30 8.58
CA ASN A 90 -1.63 1.43 9.47
C ASN A 90 -0.93 2.72 8.99
N GLN A 91 0.32 2.60 8.54
CA GLN A 91 1.07 3.74 8.02
C GLN A 91 0.47 4.26 6.71
N LEU A 92 0.05 3.37 5.81
CA LEU A 92 -0.57 3.78 4.55
C LEU A 92 -1.89 4.51 4.78
N LEU A 93 -2.71 4.04 5.70
CA LEU A 93 -3.99 4.68 6.02
C LEU A 93 -3.80 6.00 6.75
N ALA A 94 -2.71 6.14 7.52
CA ALA A 94 -2.34 7.42 8.11
C ALA A 94 -1.88 8.44 7.06
N LEU A 95 -1.25 7.97 5.99
CA LEU A 95 -0.83 8.81 4.87
C LEU A 95 -2.03 9.19 3.99
N ASN A 96 -2.89 8.23 3.69
CA ASN A 96 -4.03 8.43 2.81
C ASN A 96 -5.23 7.59 3.26
N SER A 97 -6.18 8.23 3.92
CA SER A 97 -7.37 7.56 4.45
C SER A 97 -8.42 7.25 3.37
N GLN A 98 -8.20 7.73 2.14
CA GLN A 98 -9.17 7.59 1.04
C GLN A 98 -8.99 6.31 0.22
N ILE A 99 -8.01 5.48 0.59
CA ILE A 99 -7.74 4.21 -0.10
C ILE A 99 -8.16 3.02 0.77
N THR A 100 -8.28 1.86 0.14
CA THR A 100 -8.54 0.60 0.83
C THR A 100 -7.27 -0.21 0.88
N VAL A 101 -6.87 -0.64 2.07
CA VAL A 101 -5.69 -1.46 2.27
C VAL A 101 -6.09 -2.75 2.99
N THR A 102 -5.70 -3.88 2.42
CA THR A 102 -5.89 -5.21 3.01
C THR A 102 -4.53 -5.79 3.33
N SER A 103 -4.39 -6.42 4.48
CA SER A 103 -3.14 -7.06 4.90
C SER A 103 -3.35 -8.56 5.07
N ALA A 104 -2.35 -9.36 4.65
CA ALA A 104 -2.34 -10.80 4.81
C ALA A 104 -1.01 -11.25 5.41
N LEU A 105 -1.09 -12.00 6.51
CA LEU A 105 0.06 -12.52 7.25
C LEU A 105 0.42 -13.90 6.69
N ARG A 106 1.07 -13.92 5.51
CA ARG A 106 1.41 -15.16 4.79
C ARG A 106 2.65 -14.97 3.95
N HIS A 107 3.28 -16.11 3.58
CA HIS A 107 4.24 -16.15 2.49
C HIS A 107 3.46 -16.37 1.20
N PHE A 108 3.64 -15.47 0.23
CA PHE A 108 2.96 -15.59 -1.05
C PHE A 108 3.46 -16.85 -1.78
N GLY A 109 2.52 -17.64 -2.27
CA GLY A 109 2.85 -18.84 -3.04
C GLY A 109 3.13 -20.08 -2.22
N ASP A 110 3.02 -20.04 -0.89
CA ASP A 110 3.14 -21.22 -0.03
C ASP A 110 2.12 -22.28 -0.41
N ASP A 111 0.94 -21.85 -0.87
CA ASP A 111 0.00 -22.72 -1.54
C ASP A 111 -0.66 -21.98 -2.71
N ALA A 112 -1.01 -22.72 -3.76
CA ALA A 112 -1.57 -22.14 -4.97
C ALA A 112 -2.97 -21.53 -4.73
N GLU A 113 -3.72 -22.10 -3.80
CA GLU A 113 -5.06 -21.61 -3.46
C GLU A 113 -4.98 -20.23 -2.80
N THR A 114 -4.05 -20.03 -1.87
CA THR A 114 -3.82 -18.74 -1.24
C THR A 114 -3.41 -17.69 -2.26
N GLY A 115 -2.49 -18.03 -3.16
CA GLY A 115 -2.08 -17.11 -4.21
C GLY A 115 -3.24 -16.72 -5.11
N ALA A 116 -4.05 -17.68 -5.53
CA ALA A 116 -5.23 -17.43 -6.36
C ALA A 116 -6.25 -16.55 -5.64
N GLU A 117 -6.50 -16.80 -4.36
CA GLU A 117 -7.41 -16.01 -3.56
C GLU A 117 -6.98 -14.54 -3.47
N LEU A 118 -5.70 -14.28 -3.25
CA LEU A 118 -5.17 -12.92 -3.15
C LEU A 118 -5.21 -12.17 -4.48
N LEU A 119 -5.14 -12.87 -5.59
CA LEU A 119 -5.15 -12.29 -6.94
C LEU A 119 -6.55 -12.20 -7.55
N SER A 120 -7.56 -12.83 -6.95
CA SER A 120 -8.89 -12.97 -7.55
C SER A 120 -9.76 -11.73 -7.46
N ASP A 121 -9.27 -10.63 -6.90
CA ASP A 121 -10.10 -9.46 -6.67
C ASP A 121 -9.85 -8.29 -7.60
#